data_a25850382c44f4210175d13462be777d
#
_entry.id   a25850382c44f4210175d13462be777d
#
_cell.length_a   1.000
_cell.length_b   1.000
_cell.length_c   1.000
_cell.angle_alpha   90.00
_cell.angle_beta   90.00
_cell.angle_gamma   90.00
#
_symmetry.space_group_name_H-M   'P 1'
#
loop_
_entity.id
_entity.type
_entity.pdbx_description
1 polymer ?
#
loop_
_entity_poly.entity_id
_entity_poly.type
_entity_poly.pdbx_seq_one_letter_code
_entity_poly.pdbx_strand_id
1 'polypeptide(L)' 'MTMISMEQRKDRDEEFVVEFVKNGGNATQAAISVGVSEASARTIGYRLKMRLTDAIDAEQREALKGYSSKALNQIQELAE' A
#
# COMPACT_ATOMS: atom_id res chain seq x y z
N MET A 1 -3.53 19.36 23.72
CA MET A 1 -4.11 18.93 22.52
C MET A 1 -3.07 18.59 21.45
N THR A 2 -3.28 17.56 20.80
CA THR A 2 -2.26 17.07 19.91
C THR A 2 -2.67 17.28 18.47
N MET A 3 -1.80 17.91 17.76
CA MET A 3 -1.97 17.96 16.32
C MET A 3 -1.26 16.76 15.73
N ILE A 4 -1.88 16.18 14.74
CA ILE A 4 -1.26 15.11 14.02
C ILE A 4 -0.05 15.69 13.29
N SER A 5 1.13 15.18 13.59
CA SER A 5 2.35 15.66 12.96
C SER A 5 2.40 15.24 11.52
N MET A 6 3.27 15.87 10.75
CA MET A 6 3.45 15.48 9.36
C MET A 6 3.97 14.05 9.27
N GLU A 7 4.76 13.64 10.24
CA GLU A 7 5.27 12.27 10.29
C GLU A 7 4.14 11.26 10.44
N GLN A 8 3.16 11.57 11.30
CA GLN A 8 2.04 10.66 11.51
C GLN A 8 1.17 10.56 10.26
N ARG A 9 1.00 11.66 9.54
CA ARG A 9 0.26 11.63 8.28
C ARG A 9 0.98 10.79 7.25
N LYS A 10 2.28 10.93 7.18
CA LYS A 10 3.09 10.17 6.25
C LYS A 10 3.02 8.68 6.57
N ASP A 11 3.08 8.33 7.84
CA ASP A 11 2.97 6.94 8.26
C ASP A 11 1.63 6.34 7.88
N ARG A 12 0.56 7.13 8.07
CA ARG A 12 -0.78 6.66 7.70
C ARG A 12 -0.91 6.46 6.20
N ASP A 13 -0.34 7.36 5.41
CA ASP A 13 -0.35 7.24 3.97
C ASP A 13 0.43 6.00 3.54
N GLU A 14 1.58 5.76 4.13
CA GLU A 14 2.38 4.57 3.83
C GLU A 14 1.64 3.30 4.20
N GLU A 15 0.97 3.27 5.35
CA GLU A 15 0.16 2.14 5.74
C GLU A 15 -0.96 1.88 4.77
N PHE A 16 -1.63 2.96 4.32
CA PHE A 16 -2.68 2.81 3.34
C PHE A 16 -2.16 2.15 2.07
N VAL A 17 -1.02 2.61 1.58
CA VAL A 17 -0.43 2.09 0.36
C VAL A 17 -0.11 0.60 0.51
N VAL A 18 0.51 0.22 1.62
CA VAL A 18 0.86 -1.17 1.88
C VAL A 18 -0.40 -2.04 1.94
N GLU A 19 -1.41 -1.59 2.69
CA GLU A 19 -2.65 -2.35 2.80
C GLU A 19 -3.38 -2.45 1.46
N PHE A 20 -3.35 -1.38 0.69
CA PHE A 20 -3.97 -1.37 -0.63
C PHE A 20 -3.33 -2.43 -1.54
N VAL A 21 -2.02 -2.49 -1.54
CA VAL A 21 -1.31 -3.47 -2.36
C VAL A 21 -1.56 -4.90 -1.83
N LYS A 22 -1.54 -5.07 -0.53
CA LYS A 22 -1.72 -6.38 0.10
C LYS A 22 -3.11 -6.97 -0.17
N ASN A 23 -4.13 -6.12 -0.18
CA ASN A 23 -5.49 -6.63 -0.34
C ASN A 23 -5.96 -6.65 -1.80
N GLY A 24 -5.05 -6.44 -2.73
CA GLY A 24 -5.38 -6.55 -4.14
C GLY A 24 -6.05 -5.34 -4.73
N GLY A 25 -5.91 -4.18 -4.11
CA GLY A 25 -6.43 -2.93 -4.66
C GLY A 25 -7.76 -2.48 -4.08
N ASN A 26 -8.12 -2.96 -2.89
CA ASN A 26 -9.35 -2.56 -2.23
C ASN A 26 -9.12 -1.31 -1.39
N ALA A 27 -9.39 -0.14 -1.98
CA ALA A 27 -9.16 1.13 -1.31
C ALA A 27 -10.02 1.31 -0.07
N THR A 28 -11.25 0.82 -0.10
CA THR A 28 -12.15 0.93 1.04
C THR A 28 -11.61 0.17 2.24
N GLN A 29 -11.18 -1.07 2.03
CA GLN A 29 -10.61 -1.87 3.11
C GLN A 29 -9.28 -1.29 3.60
N ALA A 30 -8.46 -0.79 2.68
CA ALA A 30 -7.21 -0.15 3.08
C ALA A 30 -7.47 1.06 3.95
N ALA A 31 -8.48 1.87 3.62
CA ALA A 31 -8.84 3.02 4.43
C ALA A 31 -9.29 2.60 5.83
N ILE A 32 -10.10 1.56 5.93
CA ILE A 32 -10.56 1.04 7.22
C ILE A 32 -9.36 0.56 8.05
N SER A 33 -8.42 -0.10 7.40
CA SER A 33 -7.22 -0.60 8.09
C SER A 33 -6.40 0.50 8.74
N VAL A 34 -6.42 1.70 8.16
CA VAL A 34 -5.67 2.81 8.74
C VAL A 34 -6.51 3.72 9.63
N GLY A 35 -7.69 3.28 9.99
CA GLY A 35 -8.49 3.96 10.99
C GLY A 35 -9.62 4.83 10.47
N VAL A 36 -9.91 4.77 9.19
CA VAL A 36 -11.05 5.52 8.63
C VAL A 36 -12.33 4.77 8.95
N SER A 37 -13.38 5.50 9.35
CA SER A 37 -14.64 4.86 9.67
C SER A 37 -15.28 4.25 8.43
N GLU A 38 -16.06 3.19 8.62
CA GLU A 38 -16.72 2.53 7.50
C GLU A 38 -17.59 3.48 6.68
N ALA A 39 -18.25 4.42 7.36
CA ALA A 39 -19.11 5.37 6.68
C ALA A 39 -18.35 6.25 5.70
N SER A 40 -17.10 6.55 5.97
CA SER A 40 -16.28 7.42 5.14
C SER A 40 -15.27 6.66 4.29
N ALA A 41 -15.07 5.39 4.57
CA ALA A 41 -13.96 4.63 3.99
C ALA A 41 -14.01 4.60 2.46
N ARG A 42 -15.19 4.51 1.89
CA ARG A 42 -15.32 4.45 0.44
C ARG A 42 -14.85 5.74 -0.21
N THR A 43 -15.31 6.87 0.31
CA THR A 43 -14.95 8.18 -0.24
C THR A 43 -13.49 8.51 0.04
N ILE A 44 -13.06 8.34 1.28
CA ILE A 44 -11.71 8.68 1.68
C ILE A 44 -10.71 7.72 1.05
N GLY A 45 -11.06 6.44 0.96
CA GLY A 45 -10.22 5.46 0.30
C GLY A 45 -9.98 5.82 -1.15
N TYR A 46 -11.03 6.24 -1.86
CA TYR A 46 -10.90 6.65 -3.24
C TYR A 46 -9.97 7.86 -3.37
N ARG A 47 -10.15 8.84 -2.49
CA ARG A 47 -9.30 10.04 -2.51
C ARG A 47 -7.85 9.72 -2.22
N LEU A 48 -7.61 8.85 -1.25
CA LEU A 48 -6.25 8.42 -0.94
C LEU A 48 -5.62 7.67 -2.10
N LYS A 49 -6.38 6.79 -2.71
CA LYS A 49 -5.92 6.05 -3.89
C LYS A 49 -5.47 7.00 -4.98
N MET A 50 -6.29 8.02 -5.28
CA MET A 50 -5.95 8.96 -6.34
C MET A 50 -4.75 9.82 -5.98
N ARG A 51 -4.68 10.27 -4.72
CA ARG A 51 -3.58 11.11 -4.27
C ARG A 51 -2.27 10.34 -4.20
N LEU A 52 -2.34 9.08 -3.83
CA LEU A 52 -1.16 8.26 -3.59
C LEU A 52 -0.84 7.30 -4.73
N THR A 53 -1.34 7.59 -5.92
CA THR A 53 -1.14 6.72 -7.07
C THR A 53 0.34 6.40 -7.30
N ASP A 54 1.20 7.42 -7.25
CA ASP A 54 2.63 7.21 -7.48
C ASP A 54 3.25 6.32 -6.40
N ALA A 55 2.84 6.53 -5.15
CA ALA A 55 3.34 5.72 -4.05
C ALA A 55 2.85 4.28 -4.17
N ILE A 56 1.61 4.09 -4.60
CA ILE A 56 1.05 2.77 -4.83
C ILE A 56 1.82 2.05 -5.93
N ASP A 57 2.11 2.73 -7.02
CA ASP A 57 2.88 2.16 -8.11
C ASP A 57 4.27 1.75 -7.64
N ALA A 58 4.91 2.60 -6.84
CA ALA A 58 6.24 2.29 -6.30
C ALA A 58 6.19 1.07 -5.40
N GLU A 59 5.18 0.96 -4.57
CA GLU A 59 5.04 -0.18 -3.66
C GLU A 59 4.78 -1.46 -4.44
N GLN A 60 3.97 -1.39 -5.48
CA GLN A 60 3.70 -2.54 -6.33
C GLN A 60 4.96 -3.02 -7.03
N ARG A 61 5.77 -2.09 -7.52
CA ARG A 61 7.04 -2.45 -8.16
C ARG A 61 7.98 -3.12 -7.18
N GLU A 62 8.05 -2.60 -5.96
CA GLU A 62 8.89 -3.21 -4.93
C GLU A 62 8.45 -4.62 -4.62
N ALA A 63 7.16 -4.83 -4.47
CA ALA A 63 6.61 -6.14 -4.17
C ALA A 63 6.91 -7.12 -5.31
N LEU A 64 6.69 -6.70 -6.55
CA LEU A 64 6.95 -7.53 -7.71
C LEU A 64 8.43 -7.82 -7.87
N LYS A 65 9.25 -6.81 -7.64
CA LYS A 65 10.69 -6.95 -7.76
C LYS A 65 11.23 -7.97 -6.79
N GLY A 66 10.79 -7.90 -5.54
CA GLY A 66 11.20 -8.86 -4.53
C GLY A 66 10.76 -10.26 -4.87
N TYR A 67 9.54 -10.40 -5.34
CA TYR A 67 9.00 -11.69 -5.71
C TYR A 67 9.72 -12.25 -6.93
N SER A 68 9.97 -11.42 -7.91
CA SER A 68 10.67 -11.83 -9.12
C SER A 68 12.10 -12.27 -8.82
N SER A 69 12.77 -11.58 -7.93
CA SER A 69 14.12 -11.96 -7.51
C SER A 69 14.17 -13.37 -6.96
N LYS A 70 13.22 -13.71 -6.11
CA LYS A 70 13.15 -15.04 -5.56
C LYS A 70 12.92 -16.10 -6.63
N ALA A 71 12.01 -15.80 -7.53
CA ALA A 71 11.69 -16.72 -8.61
C ALA A 71 12.88 -16.92 -9.53
N LEU A 72 13.57 -15.85 -9.87
CA LEU A 72 14.74 -15.91 -10.72
C LEU A 72 15.87 -16.70 -10.06
N ASN A 73 16.07 -16.51 -8.78
CA ASN A 73 17.10 -17.24 -8.06
C ASN A 73 16.82 -18.72 -8.07
N GLN A 74 15.57 -19.11 -7.88
CA GLN A 74 15.19 -20.52 -7.92
C GLN A 74 15.42 -21.10 -9.31
N ILE A 75 15.07 -20.36 -10.34
CA ILE A 75 15.26 -20.82 -11.70
C ILE A 75 16.73 -20.99 -12.01
N GLN A 76 17.55 -20.06 -11.56
CA GLN A 76 18.99 -20.16 -11.77
C GLN A 76 19.58 -21.38 -11.09
N GLU A 77 19.12 -21.67 -9.90
CA GLU A 77 19.59 -22.86 -9.18
C GLU A 77 19.22 -24.13 -9.92
N LEU A 78 18.00 -24.17 -10.45
CA LEU A 78 17.55 -25.32 -11.20
C LEU A 78 18.28 -25.48 -12.53
N ALA A 79 18.67 -24.37 -13.12
CA ALA A 79 19.35 -24.39 -14.40
C ALA A 79 20.77 -24.94 -14.29
N GLU A 80 21.35 -24.84 -13.13
CA GLU A 80 22.68 -25.35 -12.89
C GLU A 80 22.65 -26.81 -12.43
#